data_aca342d8e4026f8a419810bfc61f5e7e
#
_entry.id   aca342d8e4026f8a419810bfc61f5e7e
#
_cell.length_a   1.000
_cell.length_b   1.000
_cell.length_c   1.000
_cell.angle_alpha   90.00
_cell.angle_beta   90.00
_cell.angle_gamma   90.00
#
_symmetry.space_group_name_H-M   'P 1'
#
loop_
_entity.id
_entity.type
_entity.pdbx_description
1 polymer ?
#
loop_
_entity_poly.entity_id
_entity_poly.type
_entity_poly.pdbx_seq_one_letter_code
_entity_poly.pdbx_strand_id
1 'polypeptide(L)' 'MSSFEEYYYKNIGKKIRHYRLKLNYTQENLSQILGLNEKYIGHVERFERQISNKVLASLLKLFKIQPSEFFDFEEKYKF' A
#
# COMPACT_ATOMS: atom_id res chain seq x y z
N MET A 1 -8.45 -15.54 -6.76
CA MET A 1 -8.85 -14.22 -6.22
C MET A 1 -9.94 -13.63 -7.10
N SER A 2 -10.96 -13.01 -6.51
CA SER A 2 -12.06 -12.40 -7.27
C SER A 2 -11.57 -11.11 -7.95
N SER A 3 -12.31 -10.66 -8.97
CA SER A 3 -11.98 -9.40 -9.66
C SER A 3 -11.98 -8.20 -8.71
N PHE A 4 -12.88 -8.22 -7.72
CA PHE A 4 -12.93 -7.17 -6.71
C PHE A 4 -11.67 -7.17 -5.84
N GLU A 5 -11.23 -8.34 -5.40
CA GLU A 5 -10.02 -8.45 -4.60
C GLU A 5 -8.79 -7.98 -5.38
N GLU A 6 -8.69 -8.34 -6.67
CA GLU A 6 -7.61 -7.85 -7.51
C GLU A 6 -7.59 -6.32 -7.59
N TYR A 7 -8.75 -5.74 -7.86
CA TYR A 7 -8.92 -4.29 -7.90
C TYR A 7 -8.49 -3.66 -6.58
N TYR A 8 -8.97 -4.20 -5.47
CA TYR A 8 -8.73 -3.69 -4.13
C TYR A 8 -7.23 -3.70 -3.79
N TYR A 9 -6.59 -4.85 -3.92
CA TYR A 9 -5.18 -4.97 -3.54
C TYR A 9 -4.22 -4.28 -4.51
N LYS A 10 -4.57 -4.23 -5.78
CA LYS A 10 -3.79 -3.46 -6.76
C LYS A 10 -3.81 -1.98 -6.43
N ASN A 11 -4.97 -1.46 -6.07
CA ASN A 11 -5.09 -0.04 -5.72
C ASN A 11 -4.39 0.29 -4.41
N ILE A 12 -4.41 -0.61 -3.45
CA ILE A 12 -3.61 -0.45 -2.23
C ILE A 12 -2.13 -0.32 -2.60
N GLY A 13 -1.62 -1.22 -3.44
CA GLY A 13 -0.22 -1.17 -3.88
C GLY A 13 0.13 0.12 -4.59
N LYS A 14 -0.75 0.59 -5.49
CA LYS A 14 -0.57 1.86 -6.20
C LYS A 14 -0.53 3.05 -5.25
N LYS A 15 -1.41 3.07 -4.26
CA LYS A 15 -1.45 4.16 -3.26
C LYS A 15 -0.22 4.16 -2.38
N ILE A 16 0.25 2.99 -1.97
CA ILE A 16 1.49 2.88 -1.21
C ILE A 16 2.64 3.47 -2.01
N ARG A 17 2.76 3.08 -3.28
CA ARG A 17 3.81 3.61 -4.16
C ARG A 17 3.70 5.12 -4.30
N HIS A 18 2.50 5.64 -4.50
CA HIS A 18 2.28 7.08 -4.64
C HIS A 18 2.80 7.86 -3.43
N TYR A 19 2.39 7.48 -2.23
CA TYR A 19 2.81 8.20 -1.02
C TYR A 19 4.27 7.94 -0.67
N ARG A 20 4.76 6.73 -0.95
CA ARG A 20 6.16 6.41 -0.74
C ARG A 20 7.07 7.32 -1.55
N LEU A 21 6.77 7.46 -2.84
CA LEU A 21 7.56 8.31 -3.73
C LEU A 21 7.45 9.78 -3.36
N LYS A 22 6.26 10.20 -2.97
CA LYS A 22 6.03 11.59 -2.54
C LYS A 22 6.87 11.94 -1.33
N LEU A 23 7.11 10.99 -0.44
CA LEU A 23 7.90 11.18 0.77
C LEU A 23 9.38 10.77 0.61
N ASN A 24 9.78 10.43 -0.61
CA ASN A 24 11.16 10.08 -0.97
C ASN A 24 11.69 8.83 -0.26
N TYR A 25 10.83 7.87 0.05
CA TYR A 25 11.27 6.58 0.56
C TYR A 25 11.54 5.61 -0.59
N THR A 26 12.59 4.78 -0.45
CA THR A 26 12.74 3.59 -1.28
C THR A 26 11.86 2.48 -0.71
N GLN A 27 11.61 1.44 -1.51
CA GLN A 27 10.86 0.27 -1.01
C GLN A 27 11.57 -0.37 0.18
N GLU A 28 12.89 -0.50 0.11
CA GLU A 28 13.69 -1.06 1.20
C GLU A 28 13.62 -0.21 2.46
N ASN A 29 13.83 1.11 2.33
CA ASN A 29 13.78 2.01 3.48
C ASN A 29 12.43 1.94 4.18
N LEU A 30 11.36 1.98 3.41
CA LEU A 30 10.02 1.95 3.99
C LEU A 30 9.77 0.65 4.74
N SER A 31 10.18 -0.49 4.13
CA SER A 31 10.06 -1.79 4.78
C SER A 31 10.82 -1.82 6.10
N GLN A 32 12.05 -1.33 6.10
CA GLN A 32 12.90 -1.30 7.30
C GLN A 32 12.32 -0.41 8.40
N ILE A 33 11.81 0.76 8.05
CA ILE A 33 11.18 1.68 9.01
C ILE A 33 10.01 1.01 9.69
N LEU A 34 9.27 0.17 8.95
CA LEU A 34 8.12 -0.56 9.47
C LEU A 34 8.52 -1.84 10.23
N GLY A 35 9.81 -2.13 10.33
CA GLY A 35 10.29 -3.34 11.00
C GLY A 35 10.04 -4.61 10.23
N LEU A 36 9.99 -4.53 8.90
CA LEU A 36 9.65 -5.65 8.03
C LEU A 36 10.87 -6.08 7.21
N ASN A 37 10.76 -7.26 6.57
CA ASN A 37 11.75 -7.68 5.58
C ASN A 37 11.86 -6.61 4.49
N GLU A 38 13.08 -6.35 4.02
CA GLU A 38 13.35 -5.27 3.06
C GLU A 38 12.59 -5.40 1.76
N LYS A 39 12.12 -6.59 1.40
CA LYS A 39 11.38 -6.84 0.16
C LYS A 39 9.87 -6.72 0.31
N TYR A 40 9.38 -6.51 1.53
CA TYR A 40 7.95 -6.54 1.83
C TYR A 40 7.15 -5.53 1.00
N ILE A 41 7.54 -4.26 1.06
CA ILE A 41 6.80 -3.20 0.35
C ILE A 41 6.85 -3.42 -1.17
N GLY A 42 8.00 -3.83 -1.71
CA GLY A 42 8.10 -4.15 -3.13
C GLY A 42 7.12 -5.23 -3.56
N HIS A 43 7.00 -6.30 -2.76
CA HIS A 43 6.06 -7.38 -3.04
C HIS A 43 4.61 -6.89 -3.02
N VAL A 44 4.27 -6.02 -2.06
CA VAL A 44 2.91 -5.45 -1.98
C VAL A 44 2.63 -4.55 -3.19
N GLU A 45 3.58 -3.70 -3.56
CA GLU A 45 3.41 -2.78 -4.70
C GLU A 45 3.28 -3.52 -6.03
N ARG A 46 3.95 -4.66 -6.17
CA ARG A 46 3.88 -5.48 -7.38
C ARG A 46 2.74 -6.50 -7.36
N PHE A 47 1.89 -6.42 -6.34
CA PHE A 47 0.75 -7.32 -6.20
C PHE A 47 1.15 -8.79 -6.04
N GLU A 48 2.31 -9.01 -5.46
CA GLU A 48 2.81 -10.36 -5.16
C GLU A 48 2.48 -10.80 -3.75
N ARG A 49 2.00 -9.88 -2.92
CA ARG A 49 1.65 -10.13 -1.54
C ARG A 49 0.57 -9.16 -1.09
N GLN A 50 -0.39 -9.65 -0.32
CA GLN A 50 -1.39 -8.82 0.33
C GLN A 50 -0.81 -8.23 1.60
N ILE A 51 -1.07 -6.93 1.83
CA ILE A 51 -0.61 -6.26 3.04
C ILE A 51 -1.53 -6.63 4.21
N SER A 52 -0.95 -6.83 5.40
CA SER A 52 -1.74 -7.04 6.59
C SER A 52 -2.37 -5.73 7.07
N ASN A 53 -3.51 -5.82 7.75
CA ASN A 53 -4.18 -4.63 8.29
C ASN A 53 -3.29 -3.87 9.29
N LYS A 54 -2.53 -4.60 10.10
CA LYS A 54 -1.63 -4.00 11.07
C LYS A 54 -0.55 -3.15 10.39
N VAL A 55 0.05 -3.68 9.34
CA VAL A 55 1.07 -2.96 8.57
C VAL A 55 0.47 -1.76 7.87
N LEU A 56 -0.72 -1.94 7.29
CA LEU A 56 -1.41 -0.84 6.61
C LEU A 56 -1.72 0.31 7.58
N ALA A 57 -2.18 0.00 8.78
CA ALA A 57 -2.43 1.02 9.79
C ALA A 57 -1.15 1.79 10.15
N SER A 58 -0.01 1.07 10.28
CA SER A 58 1.29 1.70 10.54
C SER A 58 1.72 2.60 9.38
N LEU A 59 1.45 2.19 8.14
CA LEU A 59 1.74 3.00 6.97
C LEU A 59 0.94 4.30 6.94
N LEU A 60 -0.36 4.22 7.21
CA LEU A 60 -1.21 5.41 7.23
C LEU A 60 -0.75 6.40 8.28
N LYS A 61 -0.34 5.90 9.43
CA LYS A 61 0.21 6.73 10.50
C LYS A 61 1.51 7.41 10.05
N LEU A 62 2.41 6.64 9.43
CA LEU A 62 3.69 7.16 8.94
C LEU A 62 3.48 8.21 7.84
N PHE A 63 2.58 7.94 6.91
CA PHE A 63 2.26 8.86 5.82
C PHE A 63 1.47 10.08 6.29
N LYS A 64 0.90 10.03 7.49
CA LYS A 64 0.08 11.10 8.08
C LYS A 64 -1.14 11.43 7.21
N ILE A 65 -1.80 10.38 6.73
CA ILE A 65 -3.00 10.52 5.90
C ILE A 65 -4.17 9.79 6.55
N GLN A 66 -5.38 10.28 6.24
CA GLN A 66 -6.60 9.64 6.71
C GLN A 66 -6.90 8.39 5.87
N PRO A 67 -7.53 7.36 6.48
CA PRO A 67 -7.95 6.19 5.71
C PRO A 67 -8.84 6.56 4.51
N SER A 68 -9.74 7.52 4.68
CA SER A 68 -10.62 7.97 3.59
C SER A 68 -9.84 8.51 2.39
N GLU A 69 -8.71 9.18 2.65
CA GLU A 69 -7.85 9.69 1.58
C GLU A 69 -7.10 8.56 0.90
N PHE A 70 -6.57 7.64 1.70
CA PHE A 70 -5.81 6.51 1.16
C PHE A 70 -6.68 5.61 0.28
N PHE A 71 -7.91 5.31 0.73
CA PHE A 71 -8.81 4.42 0.02
C PHE A 71 -9.67 5.11 -1.04
N ASP A 72 -9.39 6.36 -1.35
CA ASP A 72 -10.04 7.08 -2.44
C ASP A 72 -9.40 6.64 -3.76
N PHE A 73 -9.85 5.51 -4.29
CA PHE A 73 -9.32 4.94 -5.52
C PHE A 73 -9.96 5.63 -6.73
N GLU A 74 -9.13 5.99 -7.71
CA GLU A 74 -9.61 6.70 -8.90
C GLU A 74 -10.47 5.83 -9.80
N GLU A 75 -10.14 4.54 -9.90
CA GLU A 75 -10.91 3.61 -10.70
C GLU A 75 -12.10 3.11 -9.92
N LYS A 76 -13.27 3.13 -10.57
CA LYS A 76 -14.52 2.63 -9.95
C LYS A 76 -14.72 1.18 -10.36
N TYR A 77 -14.96 0.33 -9.39
CA TYR A 77 -15.31 -1.05 -9.64
C TYR A 77 -16.80 -1.16 -9.90
N LYS A 78 -17.18 -1.89 -10.96
CA LYS A 78 -18.58 -2.15 -11.27
C LYS A 78 -18.95 -3.52 -10.70
N PHE A 79 -19.87 -3.52 -9.80
CA PHE A 79 -20.38 -4.73 -9.15
C PHE A 79 -21.34 -5.50 -10.02
#